data_8dcad9ce9c0ce7e2c7d5063d35e8037a
#
_entry.id   8dcad9ce9c0ce7e2c7d5063d35e8037a
#
_cell.length_a   1.000
_cell.length_b   1.000
_cell.length_c   1.000
_cell.angle_alpha   90.00
_cell.angle_beta   90.00
_cell.angle_gamma   90.00
#
_symmetry.space_group_name_H-M   'P 1'
#
loop_
_entity.id
_entity.type
_entity.pdbx_description
1 polymer ?
#
loop_
_entity_poly.entity_id
_entity_poly.type
_entity_poly.pdbx_seq_one_letter_code
_entity_poly.pdbx_strand_id
1 'polypeptide(L)'
;MNGITLALTRFWQNKQISLPPMSTLLIAAGIMFFCFWVVTSQKQKEQEERAKARKNVFQNLDAAIAAAPICEHIPCRTNPAMFYFLGVQTGIISEQEDAGILCFYLTHWMQTGAVTWQRLSGRSFSLHFEELQAGATPCEQALWNALCALVGEKRTATGKQLLQWSKCWEHSGFLRNGRTGSRSLYEWYLELNDLVSEELEQNGSIQIERVETSQRLFHKKQMKISLSSALQEEVVQIAGWKQFLKQKQPLQHGRDWPVSSWEACLLFGTILGLGDEVESQMQQCCTAEQREQFSRLPVDHTLFLIRDCCYQMLANCSRAKELVEQRSTD
;
A
#
# COMPACT_ATOMS: atom_id res chain seq x y z
N MET A 1 -8.19 -11.30 -30.72
CA MET A 1 -7.43 -12.54 -30.46
C MET A 1 -7.74 -13.69 -31.44
N ASN A 2 -8.90 -13.76 -32.05
CA ASN A 2 -9.30 -14.91 -32.92
C ASN A 2 -8.58 -15.02 -34.28
N GLY A 3 -7.94 -13.98 -34.80
CA GLY A 3 -7.30 -14.00 -36.11
C GLY A 3 -5.92 -14.69 -36.16
N ILE A 4 -5.13 -14.54 -35.11
CA ILE A 4 -3.76 -15.09 -35.06
C ILE A 4 -3.79 -16.60 -34.83
N THR A 5 -4.72 -17.08 -34.03
CA THR A 5 -4.88 -18.53 -33.74
C THR A 5 -5.35 -19.30 -35.00
N LEU A 6 -6.22 -18.70 -35.81
CA LEU A 6 -6.68 -19.30 -37.05
C LEU A 6 -5.60 -19.33 -38.15
N ALA A 7 -4.74 -18.32 -38.21
CA ALA A 7 -3.62 -18.25 -39.15
C ALA A 7 -2.55 -19.28 -38.80
N LEU A 8 -2.24 -19.48 -37.53
CA LEU A 8 -1.27 -20.49 -37.07
C LEU A 8 -1.79 -21.92 -37.33
N THR A 9 -3.06 -22.21 -37.06
CA THR A 9 -3.65 -23.54 -37.34
C THR A 9 -3.64 -23.87 -38.80
N ARG A 10 -3.93 -22.94 -39.72
CA ARG A 10 -3.84 -23.15 -41.18
C ARG A 10 -2.40 -23.36 -41.68
N PHE A 11 -1.43 -22.67 -41.08
CA PHE A 11 -0.02 -22.82 -41.41
C PHE A 11 0.50 -24.22 -41.07
N TRP A 12 0.04 -24.79 -39.94
CA TRP A 12 0.43 -26.14 -39.49
C TRP A 12 -0.24 -27.25 -40.28
N GLN A 13 -1.46 -27.06 -40.78
CA GLN A 13 -2.16 -28.10 -41.56
C GLN A 13 -1.60 -28.27 -42.99
N ASN A 14 -0.89 -27.28 -43.55
CA ASN A 14 -0.43 -27.32 -44.93
C ASN A 14 1.03 -27.78 -45.14
N LYS A 15 1.78 -28.03 -44.09
CA LYS A 15 3.16 -28.59 -44.24
C LYS A 15 3.31 -29.83 -43.36
N GLN A 16 3.27 -31.02 -43.97
CA GLN A 16 3.82 -32.26 -43.37
C GLN A 16 5.34 -32.14 -43.27
N ILE A 17 5.83 -31.30 -42.33
CA ILE A 17 7.24 -31.28 -41.95
C ILE A 17 7.37 -32.28 -40.83
N SER A 18 7.93 -33.45 -41.09
CA SER A 18 8.31 -34.44 -40.07
C SER A 18 9.52 -33.89 -39.28
N LEU A 19 9.28 -32.96 -38.39
CA LEU A 19 10.27 -32.52 -37.41
C LEU A 19 10.42 -33.61 -36.33
N PRO A 20 11.63 -33.90 -35.86
CA PRO A 20 11.83 -34.84 -34.76
C PRO A 20 11.08 -34.29 -33.52
N PRO A 21 10.49 -35.15 -32.67
CA PRO A 21 9.60 -34.76 -31.58
C PRO A 21 10.21 -33.75 -30.60
N MET A 22 11.53 -33.76 -30.44
CA MET A 22 12.24 -32.78 -29.58
C MET A 22 12.29 -31.37 -30.17
N SER A 23 12.42 -31.21 -31.48
CA SER A 23 12.47 -29.92 -32.14
C SER A 23 11.08 -29.24 -32.17
N THR A 24 10.00 -29.99 -32.31
CA THR A 24 8.64 -29.47 -32.21
C THR A 24 8.31 -28.95 -30.81
N LEU A 25 8.76 -29.64 -29.76
CA LEU A 25 8.61 -29.20 -28.37
C LEU A 25 9.38 -27.92 -28.10
N LEU A 26 10.61 -27.79 -28.58
CA LEU A 26 11.42 -26.56 -28.41
C LEU A 26 10.82 -25.35 -29.14
N ILE A 27 10.29 -25.54 -30.35
CA ILE A 27 9.61 -24.48 -31.11
C ILE A 27 8.33 -24.06 -30.38
N ALA A 28 7.51 -25.00 -29.90
CA ALA A 28 6.30 -24.70 -29.16
C ALA A 28 6.60 -23.96 -27.84
N ALA A 29 7.62 -24.37 -27.09
CA ALA A 29 8.09 -23.70 -25.89
C ALA A 29 8.60 -22.29 -26.19
N GLY A 30 9.35 -22.08 -27.28
CA GLY A 30 9.81 -20.78 -27.74
C GLY A 30 8.66 -19.83 -28.10
N ILE A 31 7.64 -20.32 -28.80
CA ILE A 31 6.44 -19.53 -29.15
C ILE A 31 5.66 -19.18 -27.89
N MET A 32 5.46 -20.10 -26.95
CA MET A 32 4.77 -19.82 -25.69
C MET A 32 5.54 -18.79 -24.86
N PHE A 33 6.87 -18.91 -24.77
CA PHE A 33 7.71 -17.94 -24.07
C PHE A 33 7.64 -16.55 -24.72
N PHE A 34 7.69 -16.48 -26.04
CA PHE A 34 7.57 -15.22 -26.80
C PHE A 34 6.18 -14.59 -26.58
N CYS A 35 5.11 -15.36 -26.68
CA CYS A 35 3.76 -14.87 -26.41
C CYS A 35 3.61 -14.36 -24.96
N PHE A 36 4.14 -15.10 -23.99
CA PHE A 36 4.15 -14.70 -22.59
C PHE A 36 4.95 -13.41 -22.39
N TRP A 37 6.14 -13.31 -22.99
CA TRP A 37 6.97 -12.11 -22.93
C TRP A 37 6.29 -10.88 -23.55
N VAL A 38 5.64 -11.04 -24.69
CA VAL A 38 4.90 -9.93 -25.34
C VAL A 38 3.74 -9.47 -24.47
N VAL A 39 2.97 -10.39 -23.89
CA VAL A 39 1.83 -10.05 -23.01
C VAL A 39 2.30 -9.36 -21.73
N THR A 40 3.37 -9.85 -21.09
CA THR A 40 3.92 -9.22 -19.89
C THR A 40 4.51 -7.84 -20.18
N SER A 41 5.26 -7.69 -21.27
CA SER A 41 5.81 -6.39 -21.68
C SER A 41 4.73 -5.36 -22.03
N GLN A 42 3.61 -5.79 -22.63
CA GLN A 42 2.47 -4.90 -22.89
C GLN A 42 1.77 -4.46 -21.61
N LYS A 43 1.55 -5.40 -20.68
CA LYS A 43 0.97 -5.07 -19.35
C LYS A 43 1.85 -4.08 -18.58
N GLN A 44 3.15 -4.30 -18.57
CA GLN A 44 4.09 -3.41 -17.89
C GLN A 44 4.04 -1.99 -18.46
N LYS A 45 4.07 -1.84 -19.80
CA LYS A 45 3.94 -0.51 -20.43
C LYS A 45 2.60 0.16 -20.11
N GLU A 46 1.51 -0.60 -20.10
CA GLU A 46 0.19 -0.06 -19.75
C GLU A 46 0.16 0.41 -18.28
N GLN A 47 0.78 -0.33 -17.36
CA GLN A 47 0.90 0.07 -15.96
C GLN A 47 1.75 1.35 -15.80
N GLU A 48 2.87 1.46 -16.52
CA GLU A 48 3.70 2.67 -16.49
C GLU A 48 2.96 3.91 -17.05
N GLU A 49 2.19 3.74 -18.13
CA GLU A 49 1.36 4.82 -18.67
C GLU A 49 0.24 5.24 -17.71
N ARG A 50 -0.40 4.27 -17.04
CA ARG A 50 -1.39 4.53 -15.99
C ARG A 50 -0.78 5.28 -14.82
N ALA A 51 0.41 4.87 -14.34
CA ALA A 51 1.10 5.53 -13.24
C ALA A 51 1.46 6.98 -13.59
N LYS A 52 1.99 7.23 -14.79
CA LYS A 52 2.30 8.60 -15.28
C LYS A 52 1.04 9.47 -15.39
N ALA A 53 -0.04 8.92 -15.94
CA ALA A 53 -1.29 9.64 -16.09
C ALA A 53 -1.91 9.98 -14.73
N ARG A 54 -1.87 9.07 -13.75
CA ARG A 54 -2.29 9.32 -12.36
C ARG A 54 -1.48 10.47 -11.75
N LYS A 55 -0.15 10.39 -11.79
CA LYS A 55 0.71 11.43 -11.23
C LYS A 55 0.35 12.82 -11.75
N ASN A 56 0.10 12.95 -13.04
CA ASN A 56 -0.26 14.24 -13.65
C ASN A 56 -1.61 14.78 -13.15
N VAL A 57 -2.59 13.90 -12.90
CA VAL A 57 -3.93 14.32 -12.43
C VAL A 57 -3.87 14.82 -11.00
N PHE A 58 -3.12 14.14 -10.14
CA PHE A 58 -2.98 14.55 -8.75
C PHE A 58 -2.15 15.83 -8.60
N GLN A 59 -1.16 16.08 -9.47
CA GLN A 59 -0.41 17.34 -9.50
C GLN A 59 -1.29 18.56 -9.78
N ASN A 60 -2.40 18.42 -10.49
CA ASN A 60 -3.33 19.52 -10.72
C ASN A 60 -4.08 19.97 -9.46
N LEU A 61 -3.97 19.23 -8.36
CA LEU A 61 -4.57 19.58 -7.07
C LEU A 61 -3.64 20.40 -6.15
N ASP A 62 -2.39 20.62 -6.54
CA ASP A 62 -1.38 21.27 -5.69
C ASP A 62 -1.85 22.63 -5.15
N ALA A 63 -2.49 23.45 -6.01
CA ALA A 63 -3.02 24.75 -5.58
C ALA A 63 -4.17 24.62 -4.56
N ALA A 64 -5.05 23.65 -4.75
CA ALA A 64 -6.16 23.39 -3.84
C ALA A 64 -5.67 22.82 -2.51
N ILE A 65 -4.65 21.95 -2.55
CA ILE A 65 -3.98 21.40 -1.36
C ILE A 65 -3.29 22.50 -0.56
N ALA A 66 -2.58 23.40 -1.24
CA ALA A 66 -1.89 24.52 -0.58
C ALA A 66 -2.87 25.52 0.07
N ALA A 67 -4.07 25.67 -0.50
CA ALA A 67 -5.14 26.54 0.02
C ALA A 67 -6.17 25.79 0.89
N ALA A 68 -5.90 24.54 1.27
CA ALA A 68 -6.85 23.72 2.00
C ALA A 68 -7.23 24.35 3.33
N PRO A 69 -8.54 24.51 3.64
CA PRO A 69 -8.96 24.96 4.95
C PRO A 69 -8.64 23.89 6.02
N ILE A 70 -8.47 24.33 7.25
CA ILE A 70 -8.32 23.41 8.39
C ILE A 70 -9.57 22.53 8.46
N CYS A 71 -9.35 21.21 8.57
CA CYS A 71 -10.38 20.20 8.66
C CYS A 71 -10.28 19.51 10.03
N GLU A 72 -11.37 19.53 10.83
CA GLU A 72 -11.39 18.94 12.17
C GLU A 72 -11.83 17.48 12.19
N HIS A 73 -12.42 17.00 11.10
CA HIS A 73 -12.83 15.60 10.96
C HIS A 73 -11.85 14.80 10.12
N ILE A 74 -11.76 13.52 10.39
CA ILE A 74 -10.87 12.60 9.67
C ILE A 74 -11.55 12.23 8.35
N PRO A 75 -10.98 12.60 7.19
CA PRO A 75 -11.50 12.20 5.90
C PRO A 75 -11.23 10.70 5.67
N CYS A 76 -11.96 10.07 4.76
CA CYS A 76 -11.80 8.65 4.41
C CYS A 76 -11.72 7.71 5.62
N ARG A 77 -12.38 8.04 6.75
CA ARG A 77 -12.24 7.33 8.04
C ARG A 77 -12.54 5.84 7.94
N THR A 78 -13.37 5.42 7.01
CA THR A 78 -13.76 4.02 6.80
C THR A 78 -12.80 3.26 5.89
N ASN A 79 -11.90 3.97 5.19
CA ASN A 79 -10.94 3.35 4.28
C ASN A 79 -9.53 3.96 4.46
N PRO A 80 -8.74 3.46 5.42
CA PRO A 80 -7.40 3.96 5.68
C PRO A 80 -6.43 3.74 4.51
N ALA A 81 -6.63 2.70 3.71
CA ALA A 81 -5.81 2.47 2.52
C ALA A 81 -6.05 3.56 1.46
N MET A 82 -7.30 3.99 1.27
CA MET A 82 -7.64 5.13 0.41
C MET A 82 -7.03 6.44 0.94
N PHE A 83 -7.15 6.71 2.24
CA PHE A 83 -6.53 7.87 2.87
C PHE A 83 -5.02 7.92 2.59
N TYR A 84 -4.34 6.81 2.81
CA TYR A 84 -2.92 6.67 2.55
C TYR A 84 -2.59 6.86 1.06
N PHE A 85 -3.29 6.16 0.18
CA PHE A 85 -3.09 6.24 -1.27
C PHE A 85 -3.21 7.69 -1.77
N LEU A 86 -4.29 8.38 -1.42
CA LEU A 86 -4.51 9.77 -1.81
C LEU A 86 -3.40 10.68 -1.27
N GLY A 87 -3.01 10.50 -0.02
CA GLY A 87 -1.93 11.26 0.60
C GLY A 87 -0.59 11.10 -0.11
N VAL A 88 -0.24 9.87 -0.50
CA VAL A 88 1.00 9.58 -1.24
C VAL A 88 0.94 10.11 -2.68
N GLN A 89 -0.15 9.88 -3.41
CA GLN A 89 -0.30 10.33 -4.79
C GLN A 89 -0.24 11.85 -4.94
N THR A 90 -0.64 12.59 -3.91
CA THR A 90 -0.66 14.04 -3.88
C THR A 90 0.54 14.68 -3.18
N GLY A 91 1.46 13.88 -2.66
CA GLY A 91 2.61 14.38 -1.91
C GLY A 91 2.28 14.97 -0.53
N ILE A 92 1.03 14.85 -0.05
CA ILE A 92 0.65 15.19 1.33
C ILE A 92 1.41 14.28 2.31
N ILE A 93 1.55 13.01 1.98
CA ILE A 93 2.42 12.04 2.67
C ILE A 93 3.71 11.95 1.88
N SER A 94 4.84 12.25 2.52
CA SER A 94 6.16 12.14 1.89
C SER A 94 6.63 10.68 1.86
N GLU A 95 7.58 10.37 0.99
CA GLU A 95 8.22 9.04 0.93
C GLU A 95 8.86 8.62 2.25
N GLN A 96 9.27 9.57 3.07
CA GLN A 96 9.83 9.32 4.40
C GLN A 96 8.75 8.93 5.44
N GLU A 97 7.50 9.34 5.20
CA GLU A 97 6.33 9.07 6.06
C GLU A 97 5.58 7.79 5.63
N ASP A 98 6.06 7.11 4.60
CA ASP A 98 5.38 6.01 3.88
C ASP A 98 5.06 4.79 4.77
N ALA A 99 5.78 4.61 5.87
CA ALA A 99 5.56 3.53 6.83
C ALA A 99 4.28 3.65 7.67
N GLY A 100 3.61 4.80 7.63
CA GLY A 100 2.46 5.09 8.47
C GLY A 100 1.32 4.10 8.30
N ILE A 101 1.08 3.60 7.09
CA ILE A 101 -0.01 2.64 6.82
C ILE A 101 0.22 1.27 7.50
N LEU A 102 1.46 0.77 7.51
CA LEU A 102 1.79 -0.48 8.21
C LEU A 102 1.60 -0.33 9.72
N CYS A 103 2.07 0.79 10.26
CA CYS A 103 1.89 1.12 11.67
C CYS A 103 0.41 1.30 12.03
N PHE A 104 -0.38 1.94 11.14
CA PHE A 104 -1.82 2.07 11.29
C PHE A 104 -2.47 0.70 11.48
N TYR A 105 -2.27 -0.23 10.57
CA TYR A 105 -2.90 -1.55 10.65
C TYR A 105 -2.49 -2.32 11.91
N LEU A 106 -1.21 -2.34 12.26
CA LEU A 106 -0.76 -3.00 13.49
C LEU A 106 -1.40 -2.37 14.74
N THR A 107 -1.45 -1.04 14.82
CA THR A 107 -2.05 -0.32 15.94
C THR A 107 -3.57 -0.52 15.99
N HIS A 108 -4.24 -0.48 14.84
CA HIS A 108 -5.66 -0.77 14.73
C HIS A 108 -6.02 -2.18 15.19
N TRP A 109 -5.22 -3.17 14.80
CA TRP A 109 -5.42 -4.55 15.25
C TRP A 109 -5.18 -4.73 16.74
N MET A 110 -4.28 -3.96 17.35
CA MET A 110 -4.14 -3.93 18.80
C MET A 110 -5.37 -3.34 19.46
N GLN A 111 -5.89 -2.24 18.95
CA GLN A 111 -7.10 -1.59 19.44
C GLN A 111 -8.31 -2.52 19.38
N THR A 112 -8.49 -3.24 18.28
CA THR A 112 -9.59 -4.18 18.07
C THR A 112 -9.40 -5.51 18.77
N GLY A 113 -8.19 -5.81 19.25
CA GLY A 113 -7.83 -7.07 19.92
C GLY A 113 -7.47 -8.20 18.96
N ALA A 114 -7.39 -7.92 17.64
CA ALA A 114 -6.89 -8.90 16.66
C ALA A 114 -5.39 -9.19 16.86
N VAL A 115 -4.65 -8.22 17.40
CA VAL A 115 -3.25 -8.38 17.82
C VAL A 115 -3.13 -7.98 19.28
N THR A 116 -2.49 -8.83 20.08
CA THR A 116 -2.06 -8.49 21.43
C THR A 116 -0.56 -8.27 21.47
N TRP A 117 -0.09 -7.47 22.41
CA TRP A 117 1.31 -7.12 22.51
C TRP A 117 1.85 -7.37 23.91
N GLN A 118 3.15 -7.63 23.97
CA GLN A 118 3.88 -7.78 25.24
C GLN A 118 5.23 -7.07 25.13
N ARG A 119 5.54 -6.25 26.13
CA ARG A 119 6.87 -5.69 26.27
C ARG A 119 7.83 -6.77 26.77
N LEU A 120 8.95 -6.90 26.10
CA LEU A 120 10.05 -7.76 26.50
C LEU A 120 11.14 -6.95 27.19
N SER A 121 12.19 -7.60 27.68
CA SER A 121 13.32 -6.91 28.30
C SER A 121 14.03 -5.95 27.33
N GLY A 122 14.46 -4.79 27.81
CA GLY A 122 15.13 -3.78 27.01
C GLY A 122 14.19 -3.01 26.07
N ARG A 123 14.61 -2.78 24.83
CA ARG A 123 13.84 -2.11 23.74
C ARG A 123 13.21 -3.14 22.80
N SER A 124 12.57 -4.16 23.35
CA SER A 124 11.98 -5.24 22.56
C SER A 124 10.53 -5.45 22.89
N PHE A 125 9.77 -5.93 21.92
CA PHE A 125 8.36 -6.29 22.06
C PHE A 125 8.06 -7.59 21.31
N SER A 126 6.95 -8.22 21.62
CA SER A 126 6.34 -9.30 20.84
C SER A 126 4.89 -8.97 20.53
N LEU A 127 4.44 -9.41 19.37
CA LEU A 127 3.06 -9.35 18.92
C LEU A 127 2.52 -10.75 18.82
N HIS A 128 1.29 -10.97 19.30
CA HIS A 128 0.56 -12.21 19.11
C HIS A 128 -0.68 -11.94 18.28
N PHE A 129 -0.87 -12.73 17.21
CA PHE A 129 -1.94 -12.57 16.22
C PHE A 129 -3.07 -13.52 16.56
N GLU A 130 -4.24 -13.00 16.91
CA GLU A 130 -5.46 -13.75 17.22
C GLU A 130 -6.27 -14.02 15.94
N GLU A 131 -7.38 -13.32 15.75
CA GLU A 131 -8.24 -13.43 14.57
C GLU A 131 -8.57 -12.04 14.03
N LEU A 132 -8.50 -11.89 12.70
CA LEU A 132 -8.92 -10.67 12.04
C LEU A 132 -10.45 -10.54 12.10
N GLN A 133 -10.94 -9.36 12.41
CA GLN A 133 -12.37 -9.10 12.47
C GLN A 133 -13.02 -9.22 11.09
N ALA A 134 -14.29 -9.61 11.07
CA ALA A 134 -15.08 -9.64 9.85
C ALA A 134 -15.25 -8.22 9.27
N GLY A 135 -15.17 -8.10 7.95
CA GLY A 135 -15.30 -6.82 7.24
C GLY A 135 -13.97 -6.11 6.93
N ALA A 136 -12.84 -6.77 7.18
CA ALA A 136 -11.53 -6.27 6.75
C ALA A 136 -11.48 -5.98 5.24
N THR A 137 -10.85 -4.87 4.86
CA THR A 137 -10.67 -4.51 3.45
C THR A 137 -9.73 -5.48 2.73
N PRO A 138 -9.76 -5.58 1.39
CA PRO A 138 -8.82 -6.43 0.64
C PRO A 138 -7.35 -6.13 0.95
N CYS A 139 -6.99 -4.86 1.10
CA CYS A 139 -5.64 -4.44 1.48
C CYS A 139 -5.24 -4.92 2.87
N GLU A 140 -6.15 -4.78 3.83
CA GLU A 140 -5.97 -5.23 5.21
C GLU A 140 -5.82 -6.75 5.29
N GLN A 141 -6.71 -7.49 4.61
CA GLN A 141 -6.67 -8.95 4.54
C GLN A 141 -5.37 -9.46 3.91
N ALA A 142 -4.88 -8.79 2.86
CA ALA A 142 -3.63 -9.16 2.21
C ALA A 142 -2.43 -9.00 3.17
N LEU A 143 -2.35 -7.89 3.92
CA LEU A 143 -1.31 -7.69 4.92
C LEU A 143 -1.42 -8.69 6.06
N TRP A 144 -2.64 -8.92 6.59
CA TRP A 144 -2.88 -9.90 7.64
C TRP A 144 -2.39 -11.28 7.25
N ASN A 145 -2.74 -11.74 6.04
CA ASN A 145 -2.32 -13.04 5.52
C ASN A 145 -0.79 -13.15 5.38
N ALA A 146 -0.13 -12.07 4.92
CA ALA A 146 1.31 -12.01 4.81
C ALA A 146 2.01 -12.14 6.17
N LEU A 147 1.50 -11.43 7.18
CA LEU A 147 2.03 -11.50 8.55
C LEU A 147 1.73 -12.85 9.22
N CYS A 148 0.53 -13.41 9.06
CA CYS A 148 0.18 -14.72 9.58
C CYS A 148 1.03 -15.84 8.95
N ALA A 149 1.33 -15.76 7.67
CA ALA A 149 2.25 -16.69 7.01
C ALA A 149 3.67 -16.63 7.59
N LEU A 150 4.13 -15.44 7.97
CA LEU A 150 5.41 -15.25 8.63
C LEU A 150 5.45 -15.86 10.03
N VAL A 151 4.45 -15.57 10.87
CA VAL A 151 4.44 -16.01 12.26
C VAL A 151 4.13 -17.50 12.41
N GLY A 152 3.52 -18.11 11.39
CA GLY A 152 3.19 -19.53 11.34
C GLY A 152 2.25 -19.96 12.47
N GLU A 153 2.36 -21.23 12.86
CA GLU A 153 1.49 -21.84 13.89
C GLU A 153 1.61 -21.16 15.26
N LYS A 154 2.76 -20.57 15.58
CA LYS A 154 3.00 -19.89 16.87
C LYS A 154 2.21 -18.59 17.01
N ARG A 155 1.75 -18.03 15.90
CA ARG A 155 1.04 -16.74 15.84
C ARG A 155 1.74 -15.60 16.62
N THR A 156 3.04 -15.69 16.82
CA THR A 156 3.81 -14.72 17.61
C THR A 156 5.06 -14.29 16.87
N ALA A 157 5.32 -12.99 16.83
CA ALA A 157 6.54 -12.42 16.27
C ALA A 157 7.12 -11.34 17.19
N THR A 158 8.43 -11.35 17.35
CA THR A 158 9.16 -10.23 17.99
C THR A 158 9.48 -9.15 16.95
N GLY A 159 9.71 -7.92 17.41
CA GLY A 159 10.15 -6.83 16.52
C GLY A 159 11.39 -7.22 15.71
N LYS A 160 12.35 -7.96 16.31
CA LYS A 160 13.53 -8.47 15.59
C LYS A 160 13.18 -9.43 14.45
N GLN A 161 12.20 -10.33 14.66
CA GLN A 161 11.73 -11.25 13.62
C GLN A 161 11.02 -10.51 12.49
N LEU A 162 10.20 -9.51 12.81
CA LEU A 162 9.55 -8.66 11.81
C LEU A 162 10.58 -7.93 10.94
N LEU A 163 11.61 -7.33 11.55
CA LEU A 163 12.71 -6.68 10.82
C LEU A 163 13.51 -7.67 9.97
N GLN A 164 13.78 -8.86 10.48
CA GLN A 164 14.49 -9.89 9.72
C GLN A 164 13.67 -10.36 8.53
N TRP A 165 12.36 -10.52 8.70
CA TRP A 165 11.45 -10.87 7.61
C TRP A 165 11.40 -9.82 6.51
N SER A 166 11.36 -8.54 6.84
CA SER A 166 11.39 -7.47 5.85
C SER A 166 12.67 -7.42 5.01
N LYS A 167 13.76 -8.08 5.46
CA LYS A 167 15.03 -8.22 4.73
C LYS A 167 15.16 -9.52 3.94
N CYS A 168 14.22 -10.45 4.02
CA CYS A 168 14.34 -11.78 3.40
C CYS A 168 14.44 -11.77 1.88
N TRP A 169 14.11 -10.65 1.21
CA TRP A 169 14.33 -10.45 -0.21
C TRP A 169 15.84 -10.48 -0.59
N GLU A 170 16.77 -10.15 0.34
CA GLU A 170 18.23 -10.17 0.10
C GLU A 170 18.77 -11.59 -0.06
N HIS A 171 18.16 -12.57 0.60
CA HIS A 171 18.72 -13.93 0.75
C HIS A 171 17.99 -14.98 -0.06
N SER A 172 16.74 -14.72 -0.42
CA SER A 172 16.00 -15.67 -1.21
C SER A 172 16.35 -15.46 -2.67
N GLY A 173 16.79 -16.50 -3.33
CA GLY A 173 16.71 -16.60 -4.78
C GLY A 173 15.26 -16.45 -5.26
N PHE A 174 14.58 -15.46 -4.72
CA PHE A 174 13.17 -15.10 -4.84
C PHE A 174 12.77 -14.88 -6.29
N LEU A 175 13.72 -14.42 -7.10
CA LEU A 175 13.56 -14.29 -8.54
C LEU A 175 13.71 -15.64 -9.30
N ARG A 176 14.11 -16.74 -8.63
CA ARG A 176 14.44 -17.99 -9.31
C ARG A 176 13.51 -19.16 -9.06
N ASN A 177 12.80 -19.22 -7.96
CA ASN A 177 11.99 -20.41 -7.63
C ASN A 177 10.61 -19.95 -7.12
N GLY A 178 9.61 -19.95 -8.00
CA GLY A 178 8.20 -19.72 -7.68
C GLY A 178 7.65 -20.63 -6.58
N ARG A 179 8.14 -20.53 -5.36
CA ARG A 179 7.54 -21.12 -4.18
C ARG A 179 6.44 -20.22 -3.68
N THR A 180 5.26 -20.53 -4.13
CA THR A 180 3.97 -20.23 -3.55
C THR A 180 4.00 -20.44 -2.05
N GLY A 181 3.98 -19.40 -1.24
CA GLY A 181 3.85 -19.64 0.18
C GLY A 181 3.78 -18.40 1.08
N SER A 182 4.52 -17.36 0.82
CA SER A 182 4.40 -16.13 1.60
C SER A 182 4.53 -14.95 0.67
N ARG A 183 3.43 -14.22 0.47
CA ARG A 183 3.54 -12.86 -0.03
C ARG A 183 4.50 -12.13 0.90
N SER A 184 5.57 -11.59 0.35
CA SER A 184 6.49 -10.79 1.14
C SER A 184 5.81 -9.47 1.50
N LEU A 185 6.26 -8.83 2.56
CA LEU A 185 5.81 -7.46 2.87
C LEU A 185 6.01 -6.53 1.66
N TYR A 186 7.08 -6.77 0.90
CA TYR A 186 7.39 -6.05 -0.33
C TYR A 186 6.30 -6.22 -1.39
N GLU A 187 5.80 -7.44 -1.63
CA GLU A 187 4.70 -7.69 -2.57
C GLU A 187 3.42 -6.99 -2.13
N TRP A 188 3.07 -7.08 -0.84
CA TRP A 188 1.93 -6.34 -0.32
C TRP A 188 2.07 -4.83 -0.52
N TYR A 189 3.26 -4.29 -0.25
CA TYR A 189 3.54 -2.87 -0.42
C TYR A 189 3.39 -2.41 -1.88
N LEU A 190 3.84 -3.20 -2.84
CA LEU A 190 3.66 -2.92 -4.27
C LEU A 190 2.19 -3.01 -4.70
N GLU A 191 1.47 -4.03 -4.22
CA GLU A 191 0.07 -4.28 -4.57
C GLU A 191 -0.89 -3.27 -3.90
N LEU A 192 -0.52 -2.67 -2.78
CA LEU A 192 -1.37 -1.74 -2.04
C LEU A 192 -1.94 -0.63 -2.93
N ASN A 193 -1.09 0.01 -3.70
CA ASN A 193 -1.51 1.08 -4.61
C ASN A 193 -2.41 0.58 -5.74
N ASP A 194 -2.17 -0.62 -6.25
CA ASP A 194 -2.98 -1.23 -7.31
C ASP A 194 -4.34 -1.64 -6.77
N LEU A 195 -4.42 -2.27 -5.61
CA LEU A 195 -5.69 -2.66 -4.97
C LEU A 195 -6.60 -1.46 -4.70
N VAL A 196 -6.05 -0.39 -4.12
CA VAL A 196 -6.84 0.83 -3.87
C VAL A 196 -7.25 1.51 -5.17
N SER A 197 -6.37 1.54 -6.14
CA SER A 197 -6.65 2.11 -7.46
C SER A 197 -7.76 1.37 -8.20
N GLU A 198 -7.75 0.03 -8.16
CA GLU A 198 -8.80 -0.80 -8.74
C GLU A 198 -10.14 -0.57 -8.04
N GLU A 199 -10.16 -0.44 -6.72
CA GLU A 199 -11.36 -0.10 -5.95
C GLU A 199 -11.93 1.26 -6.37
N LEU A 200 -11.07 2.29 -6.52
CA LEU A 200 -11.46 3.62 -6.94
C LEU A 200 -11.93 3.68 -8.40
N GLU A 201 -11.40 2.84 -9.27
CA GLU A 201 -11.88 2.68 -10.64
C GLU A 201 -13.25 1.98 -10.67
N GLN A 202 -13.42 0.92 -9.90
CA GLN A 202 -14.68 0.15 -9.84
C GLN A 202 -15.86 0.96 -9.30
N ASN A 203 -15.62 1.84 -8.33
CA ASN A 203 -16.66 2.71 -7.77
C ASN A 203 -16.84 4.03 -8.55
N GLY A 204 -16.12 4.23 -9.66
CA GLY A 204 -16.22 5.42 -10.53
C GLY A 204 -15.57 6.69 -9.96
N SER A 205 -14.83 6.60 -8.86
CA SER A 205 -14.11 7.75 -8.28
C SER A 205 -12.94 8.17 -9.13
N ILE A 206 -12.31 7.22 -9.82
CA ILE A 206 -11.30 7.44 -10.86
C ILE A 206 -11.86 6.93 -12.18
N GLN A 207 -11.85 7.78 -13.22
CA GLN A 207 -12.24 7.40 -14.57
C GLN A 207 -11.02 7.43 -15.49
N ILE A 208 -10.82 6.34 -16.23
CA ILE A 208 -9.72 6.20 -17.18
C ILE A 208 -10.30 6.19 -18.60
N GLU A 209 -10.04 7.26 -19.35
CA GLU A 209 -10.39 7.37 -20.76
C GLU A 209 -9.17 7.12 -21.64
N ARG A 210 -9.32 6.26 -22.65
CA ARG A 210 -8.33 6.08 -23.70
C ARG A 210 -8.62 7.06 -24.82
N VAL A 211 -7.85 8.13 -24.91
CA VAL A 211 -7.99 9.14 -25.97
C VAL A 211 -6.99 8.82 -27.10
N GLU A 212 -7.53 8.55 -28.28
CA GLU A 212 -6.71 8.41 -29.48
C GLU A 212 -6.44 9.80 -30.07
N THR A 213 -5.22 10.30 -29.92
CA THR A 213 -4.82 11.56 -30.53
C THR A 213 -4.24 11.25 -31.92
N SER A 214 -5.00 11.58 -32.96
CA SER A 214 -4.56 11.47 -34.34
C SER A 214 -3.64 12.66 -34.69
N GLN A 215 -2.34 12.52 -34.58
CA GLN A 215 -1.39 13.39 -35.24
C GLN A 215 -1.02 12.76 -36.59
N ARG A 216 -1.04 13.55 -37.66
CA ARG A 216 -1.01 13.23 -39.12
C ARG A 216 -0.26 11.96 -39.58
N LEU A 217 0.61 11.35 -38.78
CA LEU A 217 1.40 10.16 -39.13
C LEU A 217 1.50 9.09 -38.01
N PHE A 218 1.07 9.40 -36.78
CA PHE A 218 1.14 8.45 -35.68
C PHE A 218 -0.12 8.54 -34.82
N HIS A 219 -0.82 7.41 -34.68
CA HIS A 219 -1.88 7.26 -33.67
C HIS A 219 -1.23 7.06 -32.30
N LYS A 220 -1.14 8.12 -31.51
CA LYS A 220 -0.67 8.00 -30.13
C LYS A 220 -1.88 7.80 -29.21
N LYS A 221 -1.98 6.63 -28.62
CA LYS A 221 -2.96 6.37 -27.56
C LYS A 221 -2.45 7.05 -26.30
N GLN A 222 -3.22 7.98 -25.77
CA GLN A 222 -2.92 8.66 -24.52
C GLN A 222 -3.99 8.30 -23.49
N MET A 223 -3.58 7.95 -22.30
CA MET A 223 -4.48 7.69 -21.19
C MET A 223 -4.82 9.01 -20.51
N LYS A 224 -6.09 9.35 -20.42
CA LYS A 224 -6.59 10.49 -19.65
C LYS A 224 -7.27 9.95 -18.40
N ILE A 225 -6.83 10.41 -17.25
CA ILE A 225 -7.44 10.09 -15.97
C ILE A 225 -8.18 11.32 -15.48
N SER A 226 -9.38 11.15 -14.96
CA SER A 226 -10.14 12.17 -14.26
C SER A 226 -10.56 11.66 -12.88
N LEU A 227 -10.61 12.57 -11.91
CA LEU A 227 -11.04 12.30 -10.55
C LEU A 227 -12.44 12.86 -10.36
N SER A 228 -13.30 12.14 -9.64
CA SER A 228 -14.59 12.67 -9.21
C SER A 228 -14.40 13.88 -8.30
N SER A 229 -15.38 14.79 -8.28
CA SER A 229 -15.35 15.95 -7.38
C SER A 229 -15.30 15.54 -5.90
N ALA A 230 -15.99 14.47 -5.54
CA ALA A 230 -15.93 13.92 -4.19
C ALA A 230 -14.51 13.47 -3.80
N LEU A 231 -13.79 12.81 -4.70
CA LEU A 231 -12.41 12.38 -4.44
C LEU A 231 -11.45 13.57 -4.33
N GLN A 232 -11.65 14.62 -5.13
CA GLN A 232 -10.87 15.86 -5.04
C GLN A 232 -11.11 16.58 -3.69
N GLU A 233 -12.35 16.57 -3.22
CA GLU A 233 -12.70 17.11 -1.90
C GLU A 233 -12.04 16.34 -0.76
N GLU A 234 -12.04 15.01 -0.81
CA GLU A 234 -11.34 14.14 0.16
C GLU A 234 -9.84 14.47 0.22
N VAL A 235 -9.19 14.70 -0.91
CA VAL A 235 -7.77 15.11 -0.96
C VAL A 235 -7.55 16.43 -0.23
N VAL A 236 -8.40 17.44 -0.49
CA VAL A 236 -8.29 18.75 0.18
C VAL A 236 -8.53 18.60 1.69
N GLN A 237 -9.48 17.75 2.09
CA GLN A 237 -9.75 17.47 3.49
C GLN A 237 -8.58 16.76 4.19
N ILE A 238 -7.87 15.83 3.50
CA ILE A 238 -6.64 15.20 4.03
C ILE A 238 -5.56 16.25 4.30
N ALA A 239 -5.37 17.19 3.38
CA ALA A 239 -4.42 18.29 3.58
C ALA A 239 -4.81 19.19 4.76
N GLY A 240 -6.09 19.55 4.85
CA GLY A 240 -6.63 20.33 5.97
C GLY A 240 -6.51 19.60 7.31
N TRP A 241 -6.74 18.29 7.33
CA TRP A 241 -6.54 17.45 8.51
C TRP A 241 -5.07 17.41 8.95
N LYS A 242 -4.12 17.27 8.00
CA LYS A 242 -2.69 17.35 8.31
C LYS A 242 -2.31 18.70 8.94
N GLN A 243 -2.89 19.80 8.45
CA GLN A 243 -2.69 21.13 9.05
C GLN A 243 -3.29 21.24 10.45
N PHE A 244 -4.50 20.69 10.67
CA PHE A 244 -5.14 20.64 11.97
C PHE A 244 -4.24 19.98 13.02
N LEU A 245 -3.65 18.83 12.71
CA LEU A 245 -2.73 18.14 13.60
C LEU A 245 -1.42 18.93 13.84
N LYS A 246 -0.83 19.49 12.77
CA LYS A 246 0.42 20.26 12.85
C LYS A 246 0.28 21.55 13.66
N GLN A 247 -0.88 22.21 13.57
CA GLN A 247 -1.16 23.42 14.34
C GLN A 247 -1.56 23.13 15.80
N LYS A 248 -1.49 21.87 16.22
CA LYS A 248 -1.84 21.41 17.58
C LYS A 248 -3.26 21.79 17.99
N GLN A 249 -4.19 21.87 17.04
CA GLN A 249 -5.59 22.15 17.31
C GLN A 249 -6.23 21.15 18.29
N PRO A 250 -5.86 19.83 18.27
CA PRO A 250 -6.33 18.89 19.29
C PRO A 250 -6.01 19.32 20.72
N LEU A 251 -4.89 20.03 20.98
CA LEU A 251 -4.58 20.57 22.32
C LEU A 251 -5.60 21.60 22.79
N GLN A 252 -6.19 22.35 21.87
CA GLN A 252 -7.15 23.43 22.19
C GLN A 252 -8.55 22.86 22.41
N HIS A 253 -8.94 21.84 21.66
CA HIS A 253 -10.30 21.31 21.62
C HIS A 253 -10.44 19.90 22.23
N GLY A 254 -9.33 19.21 22.47
CA GLY A 254 -9.34 17.79 22.78
C GLY A 254 -9.64 17.42 24.23
N ARG A 255 -9.73 18.37 25.17
CA ARG A 255 -9.98 18.06 26.60
C ARG A 255 -11.30 17.30 26.81
N ASP A 256 -12.31 17.66 26.02
CA ASP A 256 -13.65 17.06 26.10
C ASP A 256 -13.85 15.94 25.06
N TRP A 257 -12.80 15.57 24.34
CA TRP A 257 -12.91 14.53 23.34
C TRP A 257 -13.06 13.15 24.00
N PRO A 258 -13.95 12.29 23.46
CA PRO A 258 -14.00 10.91 23.86
C PRO A 258 -12.71 10.19 23.47
N VAL A 259 -12.36 9.13 24.21
CA VAL A 259 -11.17 8.32 23.94
C VAL A 259 -11.10 7.82 22.50
N SER A 260 -12.24 7.43 21.92
CA SER A 260 -12.33 7.00 20.52
C SER A 260 -11.93 8.06 19.49
N SER A 261 -12.06 9.34 19.80
CA SER A 261 -11.58 10.43 18.94
C SER A 261 -10.06 10.55 18.98
N TRP A 262 -9.49 10.44 20.16
CA TRP A 262 -8.03 10.43 20.33
C TRP A 262 -7.40 9.21 19.68
N GLU A 263 -8.00 8.03 19.83
CA GLU A 263 -7.54 6.81 19.15
C GLU A 263 -7.56 6.96 17.63
N ALA A 264 -8.64 7.51 17.08
CA ALA A 264 -8.73 7.78 15.65
C ALA A 264 -7.68 8.80 15.18
N CYS A 265 -7.47 9.89 15.96
CA CYS A 265 -6.41 10.87 15.67
C CYS A 265 -5.02 10.23 15.68
N LEU A 266 -4.74 9.35 16.64
CA LEU A 266 -3.46 8.65 16.72
C LEU A 266 -3.24 7.74 15.51
N LEU A 267 -4.26 6.95 15.15
CA LEU A 267 -4.21 6.04 14.01
C LEU A 267 -3.95 6.78 12.70
N PHE A 268 -4.80 7.75 12.35
CA PHE A 268 -4.67 8.49 11.09
C PHE A 268 -3.53 9.50 11.11
N GLY A 269 -3.20 10.07 12.26
CA GLY A 269 -1.99 10.87 12.46
C GLY A 269 -0.72 10.07 12.18
N THR A 270 -0.72 8.79 12.54
CA THR A 270 0.39 7.88 12.22
C THR A 270 0.56 7.68 10.71
N ILE A 271 -0.53 7.58 9.94
CA ILE A 271 -0.43 7.52 8.46
C ILE A 271 0.23 8.79 7.91
N LEU A 272 -0.03 9.96 8.51
CA LEU A 272 0.56 11.24 8.10
C LEU A 272 1.98 11.47 8.61
N GLY A 273 2.59 10.52 9.31
CA GLY A 273 3.89 10.69 9.96
C GLY A 273 3.86 11.56 11.22
N LEU A 274 2.69 11.87 11.75
CA LEU A 274 2.46 12.75 12.90
C LEU A 274 2.06 11.98 14.18
N GLY A 275 2.33 10.67 14.23
CA GLY A 275 1.94 9.82 15.35
C GLY A 275 2.55 10.24 16.69
N ASP A 276 3.81 10.68 16.70
CA ASP A 276 4.52 11.13 17.92
C ASP A 276 3.96 12.45 18.42
N GLU A 277 3.63 13.36 17.52
CA GLU A 277 3.00 14.65 17.84
C GLU A 277 1.61 14.47 18.43
N VAL A 278 0.81 13.59 17.84
CA VAL A 278 -0.54 13.27 18.35
C VAL A 278 -0.46 12.60 19.71
N GLU A 279 0.45 11.64 19.89
CA GLU A 279 0.66 10.96 21.17
C GLU A 279 1.06 11.97 22.26
N SER A 280 1.99 12.89 21.96
CA SER A 280 2.38 13.97 22.88
C SER A 280 1.22 14.87 23.27
N GLN A 281 0.36 15.24 22.30
CA GLN A 281 -0.82 16.05 22.54
C GLN A 281 -1.83 15.30 23.42
N MET A 282 -2.07 14.02 23.13
CA MET A 282 -2.95 13.15 23.90
C MET A 282 -2.49 13.01 25.35
N GLN A 283 -1.19 12.85 25.59
CA GLN A 283 -0.61 12.77 26.93
C GLN A 283 -0.83 14.07 27.75
N GLN A 284 -0.90 15.23 27.08
CA GLN A 284 -1.12 16.53 27.72
C GLN A 284 -2.60 16.80 28.01
N CYS A 285 -3.51 16.30 27.18
CA CYS A 285 -4.94 16.59 27.23
C CYS A 285 -5.74 15.55 28.02
N CYS A 286 -5.38 14.27 27.92
CA CYS A 286 -6.15 13.18 28.52
C CYS A 286 -6.00 13.14 30.03
N THR A 287 -7.12 12.95 30.74
CA THR A 287 -7.14 12.68 32.15
C THR A 287 -6.54 11.31 32.46
N ALA A 288 -6.26 11.02 33.75
CA ALA A 288 -5.78 9.70 34.17
C ALA A 288 -6.77 8.59 33.82
N GLU A 289 -8.09 8.86 34.04
CA GLU A 289 -9.15 7.90 33.73
C GLU A 289 -9.25 7.63 32.22
N GLN A 290 -9.11 8.66 31.37
CA GLN A 290 -9.07 8.50 29.92
C GLN A 290 -7.88 7.67 29.50
N ARG A 291 -6.70 7.89 30.11
CA ARG A 291 -5.48 7.11 29.78
C ARG A 291 -5.63 5.62 30.13
N GLU A 292 -6.31 5.28 31.22
CA GLU A 292 -6.61 3.90 31.58
C GLU A 292 -7.53 3.21 30.55
N GLN A 293 -8.39 3.97 29.87
CA GLN A 293 -9.27 3.43 28.82
C GLN A 293 -8.52 3.05 27.53
N PHE A 294 -7.30 3.56 27.31
CA PHE A 294 -6.42 3.11 26.22
C PHE A 294 -5.75 1.75 26.48
N SER A 295 -6.34 0.90 27.33
CA SER A 295 -5.72 -0.33 27.85
C SER A 295 -5.21 -1.32 26.80
N ARG A 296 -5.73 -1.25 25.58
CA ARG A 296 -5.32 -2.12 24.48
C ARG A 296 -4.17 -1.54 23.64
N LEU A 297 -3.99 -0.22 23.65
CA LEU A 297 -2.91 0.42 22.95
C LEU A 297 -1.71 0.61 23.87
N PRO A 298 -0.50 0.31 23.42
CA PRO A 298 0.70 0.60 24.19
C PRO A 298 1.03 2.10 24.12
N VAL A 299 0.20 2.95 24.74
CA VAL A 299 0.39 4.42 24.77
C VAL A 299 1.53 4.75 25.73
N ASP A 300 2.67 4.16 25.44
CA ASP A 300 3.92 4.32 26.13
C ASP A 300 5.07 4.19 25.13
N HIS A 301 6.28 4.11 25.63
CA HIS A 301 7.47 3.87 24.79
C HIS A 301 7.35 2.63 23.86
N THR A 302 6.46 1.68 24.13
CA THR A 302 6.28 0.48 23.29
C THR A 302 5.64 0.82 21.94
N LEU A 303 4.69 1.77 21.90
CA LEU A 303 4.10 2.24 20.65
C LEU A 303 5.16 2.90 19.77
N PHE A 304 6.05 3.70 20.35
CA PHE A 304 7.20 4.24 19.63
C PHE A 304 8.09 3.14 19.03
N LEU A 305 8.39 2.08 19.78
CA LEU A 305 9.19 0.95 19.28
C LEU A 305 8.51 0.21 18.13
N ILE A 306 7.18 0.07 18.16
CA ILE A 306 6.40 -0.53 17.08
C ILE A 306 6.45 0.35 15.84
N ARG A 307 6.26 1.67 15.99
CA ARG A 307 6.39 2.64 14.88
C ARG A 307 7.78 2.59 14.25
N ASP A 308 8.82 2.66 15.06
CA ASP A 308 10.21 2.56 14.59
C ASP A 308 10.46 1.26 13.83
N CYS A 309 9.94 0.13 14.32
CA CYS A 309 10.00 -1.15 13.63
C CYS A 309 9.30 -1.09 12.26
N CYS A 310 8.11 -0.51 12.17
CA CYS A 310 7.38 -0.35 10.92
C CYS A 310 8.14 0.51 9.91
N TYR A 311 8.72 1.63 10.35
CA TYR A 311 9.56 2.49 9.50
C TYR A 311 10.76 1.72 8.94
N GLN A 312 11.46 0.96 9.78
CA GLN A 312 12.59 0.15 9.34
C GLN A 312 12.16 -0.97 8.39
N MET A 313 11.02 -1.60 8.61
CA MET A 313 10.46 -2.63 7.72
C MET A 313 10.19 -2.08 6.33
N LEU A 314 9.53 -0.94 6.20
CA LEU A 314 9.24 -0.33 4.89
C LEU A 314 10.47 0.28 4.24
N ALA A 315 11.41 0.83 5.00
CA ALA A 315 12.71 1.24 4.46
C ALA A 315 13.47 0.07 3.80
N ASN A 316 13.33 -1.16 4.33
CA ASN A 316 13.86 -2.35 3.69
C ASN A 316 13.12 -2.67 2.38
N CYS A 317 11.80 -2.47 2.32
CA CYS A 317 11.01 -2.65 1.09
C CYS A 317 11.39 -1.63 0.00
N SER A 318 11.57 -0.36 0.36
CA SER A 318 12.00 0.69 -0.58
C SER A 318 13.38 0.39 -1.17
N ARG A 319 14.32 -0.06 -0.35
CA ARG A 319 15.63 -0.53 -0.85
C ARG A 319 15.51 -1.71 -1.79
N ALA A 320 14.61 -2.65 -1.51
CA ALA A 320 14.35 -3.78 -2.39
C ALA A 320 13.90 -3.31 -3.77
N LYS A 321 12.98 -2.34 -3.80
CA LYS A 321 12.46 -1.75 -5.04
C LYS A 321 13.57 -1.12 -5.86
N GLU A 322 14.40 -0.27 -5.25
CA GLU A 322 15.53 0.37 -5.93
C GLU A 322 16.50 -0.63 -6.56
N LEU A 323 16.83 -1.71 -5.85
CA LEU A 323 17.73 -2.74 -6.36
C LEU A 323 17.13 -3.58 -7.50
N VAL A 324 15.81 -3.81 -7.47
CA VAL A 324 15.12 -4.49 -8.58
C VAL A 324 15.09 -3.60 -9.81
N GLU A 325 14.82 -2.31 -9.65
CA GLU A 325 14.80 -1.33 -10.74
C GLU A 325 16.20 -1.17 -11.38
N GLN A 326 17.27 -1.08 -10.59
CA GLN A 326 18.64 -1.02 -11.08
C GLN A 326 19.03 -2.24 -11.91
N ARG A 327 18.65 -3.46 -11.48
CA ARG A 327 18.95 -4.70 -12.21
C ARG A 327 18.15 -4.87 -13.50
N SER A 328 17.05 -4.16 -13.66
CA SER A 328 16.24 -4.19 -14.87
C SER A 328 16.74 -3.23 -15.96
N THR A 329 17.66 -2.33 -15.61
CA THR A 329 18.29 -1.34 -16.51
C THR A 329 19.68 -1.76 -17.00
N ASP A 330 20.28 -2.77 -16.38
CA ASP A 330 21.52 -3.44 -16.83
C ASP A 330 21.20 -4.69 -17.69
#